data_58ccf8a928335265cbf3a88337aa9b71
#
_entry.id   58ccf8a928335265cbf3a88337aa9b71
#
_cell.length_a   1.000
_cell.length_b   1.000
_cell.length_c   1.000
_cell.angle_alpha   90.00
_cell.angle_beta   90.00
_cell.angle_gamma   90.00
#
_symmetry.space_group_name_H-M   'P 1'
#
loop_
_entity.id
_entity.type
_entity.pdbx_description
1 polymer ?
#
loop_
_entity_poly.entity_id
_entity_poly.type
_entity_poly.pdbx_seq_one_letter_code
_entity_poly.pdbx_strand_id
1 'polypeptide(L)'
;HNIISDDFANLGMAYQDYGFAYCFTNSIIDNGISKPDDYDESTMLHLKNELNSEEFDADESKKKTPNIVCVQLESFFDPNVVEGLTLSENPIPNFTKLKEKFPSGYFTMPALGAGTANSEFEVLTGIRSAYFGAGEYPYKTTVNKVPVEGMCSLLEKEGYHTFAMHNNKSSFYDRKDVYNEMGFERFISLEYMYNVQKTSTLCASQTVLDVIH
;
A
#
# COMPACT_ATOMS: atom_id res chain seq x y z
N HIS A 1 4.35 29.15 11.90
CA HIS A 1 5.47 28.27 12.23
C HIS A 1 4.89 27.03 12.90
N ASN A 2 4.79 25.93 12.15
CA ASN A 2 4.41 24.64 12.73
C ASN A 2 5.55 24.20 13.67
N ILE A 3 5.35 24.38 14.97
CA ILE A 3 6.29 23.94 16.01
C ILE A 3 6.09 22.45 16.28
N ILE A 4 4.91 21.93 15.98
CA ILE A 4 4.51 20.54 16.15
C ILE A 4 4.04 20.01 14.80
N SER A 5 4.50 18.83 14.41
CA SER A 5 4.06 18.16 13.18
C SER A 5 2.62 17.67 13.33
N ASP A 6 1.85 17.79 12.29
CA ASP A 6 0.53 17.18 12.10
C ASP A 6 0.62 15.79 11.42
N ASP A 7 1.84 15.34 11.11
CA ASP A 7 2.09 14.02 10.55
C ASP A 7 2.06 12.95 11.66
N PHE A 8 1.00 12.16 11.65
CA PHE A 8 0.79 11.03 12.55
C PHE A 8 1.04 9.68 11.88
N ALA A 9 2.06 9.58 11.05
CA ALA A 9 2.44 8.33 10.37
C ALA A 9 2.57 7.14 11.35
N ASN A 10 2.95 7.40 12.60
CA ASN A 10 2.88 6.46 13.71
C ASN A 10 2.18 7.09 14.91
N LEU A 11 0.91 6.74 15.12
CA LEU A 11 0.10 7.29 16.18
C LEU A 11 0.70 7.07 17.59
N GLY A 12 1.31 5.90 17.85
CA GLY A 12 1.95 5.60 19.13
C GLY A 12 3.12 6.53 19.42
N MET A 13 3.97 6.81 18.44
CA MET A 13 5.08 7.77 18.55
C MET A 13 4.54 9.19 18.72
N ALA A 14 3.52 9.57 17.93
CA ALA A 14 2.92 10.91 18.07
C ALA A 14 2.40 11.17 19.48
N TYR A 15 1.75 10.21 20.13
CA TYR A 15 1.31 10.34 21.51
C TYR A 15 2.47 10.45 22.52
N GLN A 16 3.60 9.79 22.25
CA GLN A 16 4.81 9.92 23.08
C GLN A 16 5.47 11.29 22.91
N ASP A 17 5.57 11.78 21.68
CA ASP A 17 6.30 13.00 21.34
C ASP A 17 5.48 14.27 21.62
N TYR A 18 4.18 14.25 21.33
CA TYR A 18 3.31 15.45 21.40
C TYR A 18 2.32 15.41 22.55
N GLY A 19 2.18 14.27 23.23
CA GLY A 19 1.31 14.09 24.38
C GLY A 19 -0.17 13.88 24.04
N PHE A 20 -0.91 13.37 25.03
CA PHE A 20 -2.31 12.98 24.88
C PHE A 20 -3.22 14.13 24.42
N ALA A 21 -3.13 15.28 25.06
CA ALA A 21 -4.06 16.40 24.81
C ALA A 21 -4.00 16.87 23.35
N TYR A 22 -2.80 17.01 22.80
CA TYR A 22 -2.62 17.43 21.40
C TYR A 22 -3.13 16.36 20.43
N CYS A 23 -2.66 15.13 20.56
CA CYS A 23 -3.01 14.05 19.63
C CYS A 23 -4.50 13.74 19.67
N PHE A 24 -5.11 13.71 20.86
CA PHE A 24 -6.56 13.49 21.00
C PHE A 24 -7.36 14.62 20.37
N THR A 25 -6.99 15.88 20.60
CA THR A 25 -7.68 17.02 19.98
C THR A 25 -7.55 16.99 18.46
N ASN A 26 -6.34 16.71 17.96
CA ASN A 26 -6.09 16.63 16.52
C ASN A 26 -6.88 15.50 15.86
N SER A 27 -6.98 14.34 16.50
CA SER A 27 -7.77 13.21 15.97
C SER A 27 -9.29 13.45 15.92
N ILE A 28 -9.78 14.44 16.68
CA ILE A 28 -11.20 14.87 16.60
C ILE A 28 -11.39 15.93 15.51
N ILE A 29 -10.41 16.78 15.29
CA ILE A 29 -10.50 17.91 14.33
C ILE A 29 -10.13 17.46 12.93
N ASP A 30 -9.08 16.66 12.79
CA ASP A 30 -8.61 16.16 11.51
C ASP A 30 -9.31 14.86 11.14
N ASN A 31 -10.41 14.98 10.44
CA ASN A 31 -11.19 13.86 9.89
C ASN A 31 -10.84 13.57 8.41
N GLY A 32 -9.68 14.03 7.96
CA GLY A 32 -9.26 13.90 6.57
C GLY A 32 -9.87 14.93 5.64
N ILE A 33 -10.01 14.58 4.37
CA ILE A 33 -10.54 15.48 3.35
C ILE A 33 -12.05 15.68 3.55
N SER A 34 -12.45 16.95 3.58
CA SER A 34 -13.87 17.32 3.53
C SER A 34 -14.43 17.14 2.12
N LYS A 35 -15.70 16.81 2.03
CA LYS A 35 -16.41 16.78 0.74
C LYS A 35 -16.34 18.18 0.10
N PRO A 36 -15.85 18.32 -1.14
CA PRO A 36 -15.86 19.60 -1.85
C PRO A 36 -17.27 20.15 -2.03
N ASP A 37 -17.42 21.48 -2.05
CA ASP A 37 -18.71 22.14 -2.19
C ASP A 37 -19.38 21.83 -3.55
N ASP A 38 -18.57 21.62 -4.59
CA ASP A 38 -18.96 21.29 -5.95
C ASP A 38 -19.05 19.78 -6.23
N TYR A 39 -19.03 18.94 -5.17
CA TYR A 39 -19.19 17.49 -5.32
C TYR A 39 -20.65 17.12 -5.56
N ASP A 40 -21.07 17.25 -6.80
CA ASP A 40 -22.39 16.89 -7.30
C ASP A 40 -22.30 15.98 -8.55
N GLU A 41 -23.44 15.43 -8.95
CA GLU A 41 -23.51 14.50 -10.08
C GLU A 41 -23.04 15.16 -11.39
N SER A 42 -23.32 16.43 -11.61
CA SER A 42 -22.98 17.16 -12.83
C SER A 42 -21.46 17.36 -12.95
N THR A 43 -20.83 17.76 -11.87
CA THR A 43 -19.37 17.93 -11.79
C THR A 43 -18.65 16.60 -11.95
N MET A 44 -19.14 15.53 -11.32
CA MET A 44 -18.55 14.19 -11.46
C MET A 44 -18.72 13.65 -12.88
N LEU A 45 -19.84 13.89 -13.53
CA LEU A 45 -20.06 13.49 -14.92
C LEU A 45 -19.15 14.27 -15.89
N HIS A 46 -18.95 15.56 -15.64
CA HIS A 46 -18.05 16.40 -16.43
C HIS A 46 -16.60 15.87 -16.32
N LEU A 47 -16.10 15.65 -15.11
CA LEU A 47 -14.77 15.10 -14.87
C LEU A 47 -14.57 13.73 -15.52
N LYS A 48 -15.58 12.85 -15.41
CA LYS A 48 -15.57 11.54 -16.07
C LYS A 48 -15.45 11.66 -17.58
N ASN A 49 -16.19 12.58 -18.19
CA ASN A 49 -16.17 12.80 -19.64
C ASN A 49 -14.82 13.40 -20.08
N GLU A 50 -14.27 14.30 -19.30
CA GLU A 50 -12.94 14.89 -19.54
C GLU A 50 -11.85 13.84 -19.51
N LEU A 51 -11.80 13.01 -18.47
CA LEU A 51 -10.86 11.90 -18.35
C LEU A 51 -10.98 10.87 -19.47
N ASN A 52 -12.20 10.55 -19.88
CA ASN A 52 -12.44 9.63 -20.99
C ASN A 52 -12.12 10.22 -22.38
N SER A 53 -12.00 11.54 -22.50
CA SER A 53 -11.62 12.21 -23.75
C SER A 53 -10.12 12.24 -24.00
N GLU A 54 -9.30 11.93 -23.01
CA GLU A 54 -7.86 11.71 -23.17
C GLU A 54 -7.66 10.33 -23.82
N GLU A 55 -7.77 10.26 -25.14
CA GLU A 55 -7.42 9.07 -25.91
C GLU A 55 -5.93 8.78 -25.76
N PHE A 56 -5.58 7.79 -24.95
CA PHE A 56 -4.30 7.12 -25.06
C PHE A 56 -4.32 6.28 -26.35
N ASP A 57 -3.65 6.77 -27.39
CA ASP A 57 -3.48 6.07 -28.67
C ASP A 57 -2.56 4.84 -28.46
N ALA A 58 -3.08 3.84 -27.77
CA ALA A 58 -2.41 2.55 -27.59
C ALA A 58 -2.69 1.70 -28.84
N ASP A 59 -1.64 1.46 -29.62
CA ASP A 59 -1.68 0.50 -30.72
C ASP A 59 -2.04 -0.90 -30.17
N GLU A 60 -3.32 -1.24 -30.17
CA GLU A 60 -3.84 -2.50 -29.66
C GLU A 60 -3.21 -3.74 -30.31
N SER A 61 -2.68 -3.59 -31.53
CA SER A 61 -2.01 -4.69 -32.24
C SER A 61 -0.70 -5.12 -31.55
N LYS A 62 -0.15 -4.29 -30.67
CA LYS A 62 1.07 -4.55 -29.89
C LYS A 62 0.82 -4.84 -28.41
N LYS A 63 -0.43 -4.92 -28.01
CA LYS A 63 -0.80 -5.18 -26.62
C LYS A 63 -0.24 -6.54 -26.19
N LYS A 64 0.76 -6.51 -25.30
CA LYS A 64 1.26 -7.69 -24.61
C LYS A 64 0.62 -7.74 -23.23
N THR A 65 0.14 -8.89 -22.85
CA THR A 65 -0.43 -9.14 -21.49
C THR A 65 0.52 -10.05 -20.70
N PRO A 66 1.65 -9.53 -20.20
CA PRO A 66 2.57 -10.31 -19.39
C PRO A 66 1.96 -10.63 -18.04
N ASN A 67 2.37 -11.72 -17.39
CA ASN A 67 2.09 -11.90 -15.98
C ASN A 67 2.78 -10.78 -15.16
N ILE A 68 2.04 -10.22 -14.20
CA ILE A 68 2.52 -9.15 -13.34
C ILE A 68 2.68 -9.71 -11.93
N VAL A 69 3.87 -9.63 -11.36
CA VAL A 69 4.16 -10.04 -9.98
C VAL A 69 4.65 -8.83 -9.21
N CYS A 70 3.84 -8.36 -8.26
CA CYS A 70 4.19 -7.28 -7.35
C CYS A 70 4.61 -7.86 -6.00
N VAL A 71 5.83 -7.58 -5.57
CA VAL A 71 6.35 -8.04 -4.27
C VAL A 71 6.61 -6.84 -3.38
N GLN A 72 5.78 -6.68 -2.34
CA GLN A 72 6.00 -5.66 -1.32
C GLN A 72 6.85 -6.23 -0.19
N LEU A 73 8.07 -5.71 -0.05
CA LEU A 73 9.01 -6.08 1.01
C LEU A 73 8.83 -5.11 2.19
N GLU A 74 7.97 -5.44 3.11
CA GLU A 74 7.39 -4.55 4.13
C GLU A 74 8.43 -3.78 4.96
N SER A 75 9.39 -4.47 5.56
CA SER A 75 10.42 -3.85 6.43
C SER A 75 11.79 -3.75 5.76
N PHE A 76 11.83 -3.97 4.46
CA PHE A 76 13.09 -3.92 3.72
C PHE A 76 13.50 -2.46 3.46
N PHE A 77 14.77 -2.17 3.70
CA PHE A 77 15.39 -0.91 3.30
C PHE A 77 16.81 -1.15 2.80
N ASP A 78 17.35 -0.21 2.07
CA ASP A 78 18.73 -0.27 1.56
C ASP A 78 19.68 0.38 2.58
N PRO A 79 20.45 -0.38 3.37
CA PRO A 79 21.34 0.21 4.36
C PRO A 79 22.52 0.97 3.75
N ASN A 80 22.79 0.79 2.45
CA ASN A 80 23.86 1.52 1.76
C ASN A 80 23.54 3.01 1.58
N VAL A 81 22.28 3.43 1.74
CA VAL A 81 21.87 4.84 1.63
C VAL A 81 21.81 5.57 2.98
N VAL A 82 22.10 4.89 4.08
CA VAL A 82 22.09 5.48 5.42
C VAL A 82 23.29 6.40 5.60
N GLU A 83 23.02 7.69 5.80
CA GLU A 83 24.07 8.69 5.98
C GLU A 83 24.92 8.39 7.23
N GLY A 84 26.24 8.46 7.08
CA GLY A 84 27.19 8.17 8.16
C GLY A 84 27.41 6.69 8.48
N LEU A 85 26.72 5.76 7.81
CA LEU A 85 26.94 4.33 7.96
C LEU A 85 28.02 3.83 6.99
N THR A 86 29.06 3.21 7.54
CA THR A 86 30.10 2.53 6.74
C THR A 86 29.98 1.03 6.95
N LEU A 87 29.76 0.31 5.88
CA LEU A 87 29.62 -1.16 5.89
C LEU A 87 30.90 -1.82 5.39
N SER A 88 31.31 -2.95 6.00
CA SER A 88 32.46 -3.73 5.55
C SER A 88 32.23 -4.44 4.22
N GLU A 89 30.96 -4.77 3.92
CA GLU A 89 30.51 -5.37 2.67
C GLU A 89 29.07 -4.97 2.38
N ASN A 90 28.63 -5.16 1.14
CA ASN A 90 27.25 -4.89 0.77
C ASN A 90 26.33 -5.98 1.34
N PRO A 91 25.40 -5.66 2.27
CA PRO A 91 24.53 -6.65 2.90
C PRO A 91 23.39 -7.14 1.99
N ILE A 92 23.14 -6.46 0.86
CA ILE A 92 22.04 -6.75 -0.08
C ILE A 92 22.53 -6.83 -1.53
N PRO A 93 23.53 -7.66 -1.84
CA PRO A 93 24.19 -7.65 -3.15
C PRO A 93 23.25 -8.00 -4.31
N ASN A 94 22.25 -8.85 -4.08
CA ASN A 94 21.28 -9.22 -5.12
C ASN A 94 20.34 -8.07 -5.45
N PHE A 95 19.86 -7.36 -4.45
CA PHE A 95 19.01 -6.17 -4.65
C PHE A 95 19.78 -5.05 -5.35
N THR A 96 21.04 -4.82 -4.95
CA THR A 96 21.91 -3.85 -5.61
C THR A 96 22.08 -4.17 -7.10
N LYS A 97 22.35 -5.43 -7.46
CA LYS A 97 22.43 -5.86 -8.86
C LYS A 97 21.13 -5.66 -9.64
N LEU A 98 19.96 -5.86 -9.00
CA LEU A 98 18.67 -5.59 -9.63
C LEU A 98 18.49 -4.09 -9.89
N LYS A 99 18.82 -3.23 -8.93
CA LYS A 99 18.79 -1.77 -9.10
C LYS A 99 19.68 -1.28 -10.24
N GLU A 100 20.84 -1.87 -10.42
CA GLU A 100 21.77 -1.52 -11.50
C GLU A 100 21.31 -2.00 -12.86
N LYS A 101 20.63 -3.14 -12.93
CA LYS A 101 20.27 -3.81 -14.18
C LYS A 101 18.92 -3.38 -14.73
N PHE A 102 17.98 -2.99 -13.86
CA PHE A 102 16.60 -2.69 -14.20
C PHE A 102 16.21 -1.27 -13.80
N PRO A 103 15.17 -0.67 -14.42
CA PRO A 103 14.65 0.61 -13.97
C PRO A 103 14.32 0.56 -12.48
N SER A 104 14.81 1.54 -11.75
CA SER A 104 14.65 1.65 -10.31
C SER A 104 14.49 3.11 -9.90
N GLY A 105 13.89 3.35 -8.74
CA GLY A 105 13.68 4.69 -8.19
C GLY A 105 13.32 4.65 -6.72
N TYR A 106 13.09 5.83 -6.17
CA TYR A 106 12.62 5.98 -4.79
C TYR A 106 11.12 6.26 -4.78
N PHE A 107 10.46 5.72 -3.78
CA PHE A 107 9.04 5.88 -3.55
C PHE A 107 8.83 6.45 -2.15
N THR A 108 8.10 7.56 -2.05
CA THR A 108 7.76 8.15 -0.74
C THR A 108 6.55 7.43 -0.18
N MET A 109 6.73 6.79 0.97
CA MET A 109 5.67 6.01 1.62
C MET A 109 5.19 6.71 2.88
N PRO A 110 3.89 6.61 3.23
CA PRO A 110 3.30 7.28 4.38
C PRO A 110 3.62 6.60 5.71
N ALA A 111 4.09 5.34 5.69
CA ALA A 111 4.31 4.58 6.91
C ALA A 111 5.70 4.81 7.48
N LEU A 112 5.78 5.20 8.75
CA LEU A 112 7.01 5.34 9.52
C LEU A 112 6.95 4.44 10.76
N GLY A 113 7.80 3.42 10.81
CA GLY A 113 7.93 2.51 11.96
C GLY A 113 6.79 1.51 12.18
N ALA A 114 5.58 1.77 11.70
CA ALA A 114 4.41 0.88 11.73
C ALA A 114 3.38 1.32 10.69
N GLY A 115 2.33 0.52 10.47
CA GLY A 115 1.24 0.92 9.58
C GLY A 115 1.50 0.70 8.09
N THR A 116 2.31 -0.29 7.74
CA THR A 116 2.63 -0.66 6.34
C THR A 116 1.40 -1.01 5.49
N ALA A 117 0.25 -1.30 6.12
CA ALA A 117 -1.03 -1.42 5.43
C ALA A 117 -1.45 -0.12 4.70
N ASN A 118 -1.03 1.06 5.19
CA ASN A 118 -1.26 2.33 4.50
C ASN A 118 -0.43 2.42 3.21
N SER A 119 0.83 1.97 3.25
CA SER A 119 1.66 1.89 2.05
C SER A 119 1.08 0.92 1.01
N GLU A 120 0.59 -0.23 1.46
CA GLU A 120 -0.07 -1.23 0.62
C GLU A 120 -1.35 -0.65 -0.01
N PHE A 121 -2.17 0.04 0.79
CA PHE A 121 -3.35 0.74 0.32
C PHE A 121 -3.04 1.76 -0.78
N GLU A 122 -2.05 2.63 -0.57
CA GLU A 122 -1.67 3.65 -1.55
C GLU A 122 -1.16 3.04 -2.86
N VAL A 123 -0.38 1.97 -2.78
CA VAL A 123 0.11 1.27 -4.00
C VAL A 123 -1.04 0.62 -4.76
N LEU A 124 -1.97 -0.03 -4.07
CA LEU A 124 -3.06 -0.78 -4.71
C LEU A 124 -4.17 0.10 -5.26
N THR A 125 -4.40 1.27 -4.65
CA THR A 125 -5.53 2.15 -5.01
C THR A 125 -5.12 3.44 -5.69
N GLY A 126 -3.88 3.90 -5.51
CA GLY A 126 -3.43 5.23 -5.91
C GLY A 126 -3.98 6.36 -5.03
N ILE A 127 -4.72 6.04 -3.97
CA ILE A 127 -5.35 7.01 -3.06
C ILE A 127 -4.41 7.22 -1.85
N ARG A 128 -4.13 8.46 -1.50
CA ARG A 128 -3.29 8.76 -0.33
C ARG A 128 -4.03 8.48 0.98
N SER A 129 -3.39 7.73 1.87
CA SER A 129 -3.94 7.43 3.20
C SER A 129 -4.15 8.68 4.06
N ALA A 130 -3.36 9.73 3.84
CA ALA A 130 -3.52 11.04 4.49
C ALA A 130 -4.91 11.69 4.27
N TYR A 131 -5.65 11.26 3.25
CA TYR A 131 -7.01 11.76 3.00
C TYR A 131 -8.04 11.25 4.00
N PHE A 132 -7.73 10.25 4.79
CA PHE A 132 -8.64 9.64 5.76
C PHE A 132 -8.50 10.21 7.18
N GLY A 133 -7.55 11.11 7.40
CA GLY A 133 -7.28 11.74 8.68
C GLY A 133 -6.01 11.21 9.37
N ALA A 134 -5.59 11.93 10.39
CA ALA A 134 -4.35 11.66 11.10
C ALA A 134 -4.33 10.30 11.79
N GLY A 135 -3.39 9.44 11.42
CA GLY A 135 -3.20 8.12 12.03
C GLY A 135 -4.26 7.07 11.66
N GLU A 136 -5.13 7.36 10.70
CA GLU A 136 -6.16 6.44 10.23
C GLU A 136 -5.57 5.31 9.38
N TYR A 137 -6.24 4.16 9.47
CA TYR A 137 -5.96 2.99 8.64
C TYR A 137 -7.16 2.71 7.75
N PRO A 138 -7.16 3.11 6.48
CA PRO A 138 -8.26 2.84 5.55
C PRO A 138 -8.72 1.38 5.53
N TYR A 139 -7.81 0.45 5.72
CA TYR A 139 -8.12 -0.98 5.85
C TYR A 139 -9.06 -1.32 6.99
N LYS A 140 -9.03 -0.56 8.10
CA LYS A 140 -9.87 -0.82 9.28
C LYS A 140 -11.12 0.03 9.32
N THR A 141 -11.09 1.19 8.71
CA THR A 141 -12.17 2.17 8.84
C THR A 141 -13.11 2.22 7.65
N THR A 142 -12.59 1.99 6.44
CA THR A 142 -13.34 2.19 5.20
C THR A 142 -13.32 0.97 4.29
N VAL A 143 -12.15 0.53 3.84
CA VAL A 143 -12.02 -0.44 2.74
C VAL A 143 -12.49 -1.85 3.12
N ASN A 144 -12.54 -2.20 4.38
CA ASN A 144 -13.12 -3.46 4.83
C ASN A 144 -14.67 -3.50 4.78
N LYS A 145 -15.30 -2.44 4.30
CA LYS A 145 -16.76 -2.28 4.27
C LYS A 145 -17.30 -1.78 2.94
N VAL A 146 -16.45 -1.16 2.14
CA VAL A 146 -16.86 -0.49 0.90
C VAL A 146 -15.89 -0.85 -0.22
N PRO A 147 -16.37 -1.30 -1.39
CA PRO A 147 -15.54 -1.55 -2.54
C PRO A 147 -14.73 -0.32 -2.94
N VAL A 148 -13.46 -0.54 -3.24
CA VAL A 148 -12.54 0.52 -3.70
C VAL A 148 -11.94 0.11 -5.03
N GLU A 149 -12.16 0.95 -6.04
CA GLU A 149 -11.53 0.76 -7.33
C GLU A 149 -10.02 1.00 -7.21
N GLY A 150 -9.23 0.15 -7.84
CA GLY A 150 -7.79 0.22 -7.80
C GLY A 150 -7.12 -0.67 -8.86
N MET A 151 -5.87 -1.00 -8.66
CA MET A 151 -5.09 -1.79 -9.62
C MET A 151 -5.77 -3.11 -10.00
N CYS A 152 -6.39 -3.80 -9.04
CA CYS A 152 -7.03 -5.11 -9.31
C CYS A 152 -8.22 -4.96 -10.24
N SER A 153 -9.14 -4.04 -9.95
CA SER A 153 -10.32 -3.80 -10.78
C SER A 153 -9.99 -3.29 -12.18
N LEU A 154 -8.90 -2.53 -12.32
CA LEU A 154 -8.40 -2.09 -13.62
C LEU A 154 -7.81 -3.25 -14.42
N LEU A 155 -7.00 -4.09 -13.80
CA LEU A 155 -6.41 -5.27 -14.44
C LEU A 155 -7.47 -6.32 -14.82
N GLU A 156 -8.50 -6.49 -14.02
CA GLU A 156 -9.62 -7.38 -14.32
C GLU A 156 -10.37 -6.93 -15.59
N LYS A 157 -10.59 -5.63 -15.78
CA LYS A 157 -11.16 -5.07 -17.01
C LYS A 157 -10.31 -5.40 -18.26
N GLU A 158 -9.02 -5.60 -18.07
CA GLU A 158 -8.06 -6.02 -19.11
C GLU A 158 -7.93 -7.54 -19.25
N GLY A 159 -8.74 -8.33 -18.55
CA GLY A 159 -8.79 -9.79 -18.61
C GLY A 159 -7.76 -10.51 -17.75
N TYR A 160 -7.13 -9.82 -16.79
CA TYR A 160 -6.25 -10.47 -15.80
C TYR A 160 -7.04 -11.13 -14.69
N HIS A 161 -6.47 -12.19 -14.14
CA HIS A 161 -6.89 -12.77 -12.87
C HIS A 161 -6.01 -12.25 -11.74
N THR A 162 -6.61 -11.88 -10.63
CA THR A 162 -5.91 -11.20 -9.52
C THR A 162 -5.79 -12.08 -8.29
N PHE A 163 -4.57 -12.20 -7.78
CA PHE A 163 -4.25 -13.04 -6.61
C PHE A 163 -3.43 -12.23 -5.62
N ALA A 164 -3.78 -12.32 -4.35
CA ALA A 164 -2.98 -11.79 -3.26
C ALA A 164 -2.42 -12.92 -2.40
N MET A 165 -1.23 -12.71 -1.87
CA MET A 165 -0.59 -13.62 -0.90
C MET A 165 0.07 -12.82 0.21
N HIS A 166 -0.14 -13.24 1.47
CA HIS A 166 0.47 -12.59 2.63
C HIS A 166 0.88 -13.61 3.69
N ASN A 167 2.07 -13.48 4.22
CA ASN A 167 2.67 -14.40 5.18
C ASN A 167 2.24 -14.19 6.64
N ASN A 168 1.10 -13.54 6.87
CA ASN A 168 0.46 -13.40 8.17
C ASN A 168 -0.98 -13.92 8.10
N LYS A 169 -1.67 -13.92 9.25
CA LYS A 169 -3.08 -14.34 9.32
C LYS A 169 -3.98 -13.43 8.47
N SER A 170 -5.04 -14.00 7.94
CA SER A 170 -6.04 -13.30 7.13
C SER A 170 -6.70 -12.12 7.86
N SER A 171 -6.84 -12.23 9.20
CA SER A 171 -7.39 -11.18 10.05
C SER A 171 -6.42 -10.03 10.35
N PHE A 172 -5.15 -10.15 9.98
CA PHE A 172 -4.17 -9.10 10.22
C PHE A 172 -4.43 -7.92 9.27
N TYR A 173 -4.79 -6.77 9.82
CA TYR A 173 -5.33 -5.59 9.11
C TYR A 173 -6.62 -5.86 8.33
N ASP A 174 -7.40 -6.84 8.74
CA ASP A 174 -8.66 -7.25 8.08
C ASP A 174 -8.49 -7.59 6.59
N ARG A 175 -7.29 -8.03 6.18
CA ARG A 175 -6.92 -8.22 4.76
C ARG A 175 -7.87 -9.13 4.00
N LYS A 176 -8.50 -10.10 4.67
CA LYS A 176 -9.48 -10.96 4.02
C LYS A 176 -10.64 -10.16 3.42
N ASP A 177 -11.21 -9.25 4.20
CA ASP A 177 -12.33 -8.43 3.77
C ASP A 177 -11.86 -7.31 2.84
N VAL A 178 -10.74 -6.68 3.19
CA VAL A 178 -10.10 -5.62 2.38
C VAL A 178 -9.78 -6.08 0.96
N TYR A 179 -9.13 -7.23 0.80
CA TYR A 179 -8.76 -7.71 -0.54
C TYR A 179 -9.98 -8.16 -1.34
N ASN A 180 -11.04 -8.66 -0.68
CA ASN A 180 -12.30 -8.90 -1.33
C ASN A 180 -12.92 -7.60 -1.87
N GLU A 181 -12.96 -6.54 -1.07
CA GLU A 181 -13.49 -5.25 -1.47
C GLU A 181 -12.61 -4.51 -2.53
N MET A 182 -11.32 -4.85 -2.60
CA MET A 182 -10.40 -4.37 -3.64
C MET A 182 -10.48 -5.17 -4.94
N GLY A 183 -11.28 -6.25 -4.99
CA GLY A 183 -11.46 -7.05 -6.21
C GLY A 183 -10.41 -8.13 -6.45
N PHE A 184 -9.65 -8.57 -5.43
CA PHE A 184 -8.83 -9.75 -5.58
C PHE A 184 -9.70 -11.00 -5.67
N GLU A 185 -9.55 -11.80 -6.74
CA GLU A 185 -10.27 -13.06 -6.90
C GLU A 185 -9.90 -14.10 -5.85
N ARG A 186 -8.66 -14.10 -5.41
CA ARG A 186 -8.16 -15.03 -4.38
C ARG A 186 -7.16 -14.37 -3.46
N PHE A 187 -7.24 -14.76 -2.19
CA PHE A 187 -6.27 -14.38 -1.18
C PHE A 187 -5.75 -15.61 -0.43
N ILE A 188 -4.44 -15.79 -0.43
CA ILE A 188 -3.73 -16.85 0.29
C ILE A 188 -3.03 -16.23 1.49
N SER A 189 -3.54 -16.53 2.67
CA SER A 189 -2.95 -16.13 3.95
C SER A 189 -2.17 -17.28 4.59
N LEU A 190 -1.49 -17.01 5.70
CA LEU A 190 -0.70 -17.99 6.44
C LEU A 190 -1.46 -19.29 6.74
N GLU A 191 -2.77 -19.21 7.00
CA GLU A 191 -3.62 -20.36 7.33
C GLU A 191 -3.73 -21.37 6.19
N TYR A 192 -3.47 -20.93 4.96
CA TYR A 192 -3.54 -21.77 3.73
C TYR A 192 -2.17 -22.21 3.22
N MET A 193 -1.08 -21.86 3.93
CA MET A 193 0.27 -22.23 3.54
C MET A 193 0.72 -23.51 4.24
N TYR A 194 1.32 -24.45 3.51
CA TYR A 194 1.83 -25.73 4.03
C TYR A 194 3.34 -25.67 4.22
N ASN A 195 3.86 -26.44 5.18
CA ASN A 195 5.30 -26.59 5.48
C ASN A 195 6.04 -25.27 5.70
N VAL A 196 5.39 -24.33 6.34
CA VAL A 196 5.90 -23.00 6.55
C VAL A 196 6.97 -22.98 7.64
N GLN A 197 8.17 -22.52 7.31
CA GLN A 197 9.18 -22.16 8.30
C GLN A 197 8.85 -20.81 8.90
N LYS A 198 8.69 -20.73 10.21
CA LYS A 198 8.37 -19.49 10.91
C LYS A 198 9.57 -18.96 11.67
N THR A 199 9.78 -17.65 11.53
CA THR A 199 10.63 -16.90 12.43
C THR A 199 9.74 -16.07 13.35
N SER A 200 9.47 -16.53 14.56
CA SER A 200 8.47 -15.98 15.48
C SER A 200 7.02 -16.30 15.01
N THR A 201 6.13 -15.31 14.95
CA THR A 201 4.73 -15.47 14.52
C THR A 201 4.50 -15.32 13.01
N LEU A 202 5.51 -14.88 12.28
CA LEU A 202 5.44 -14.66 10.82
C LEU A 202 6.14 -15.77 10.05
N CYS A 203 5.72 -16.01 8.82
CA CYS A 203 6.45 -16.86 7.89
C CYS A 203 7.80 -16.23 7.51
N ALA A 204 8.78 -17.06 7.22
CA ALA A 204 9.96 -16.58 6.51
C ALA A 204 9.59 -16.14 5.09
N SER A 205 10.21 -15.06 4.61
CA SER A 205 9.97 -14.55 3.25
C SER A 205 10.26 -15.60 2.16
N GLN A 206 11.22 -16.48 2.37
CA GLN A 206 11.57 -17.56 1.45
C GLN A 206 10.39 -18.51 1.21
N THR A 207 9.62 -18.82 2.24
CA THR A 207 8.45 -19.71 2.11
C THR A 207 7.36 -19.12 1.21
N VAL A 208 7.19 -17.80 1.20
CA VAL A 208 6.25 -17.13 0.30
C VAL A 208 6.70 -17.27 -1.15
N LEU A 209 8.00 -17.12 -1.41
CA LEU A 209 8.56 -17.29 -2.76
C LEU A 209 8.45 -18.74 -3.25
N ASP A 210 8.63 -19.73 -2.38
CA ASP A 210 8.50 -21.16 -2.72
C ASP A 210 7.06 -21.56 -3.08
N VAL A 211 6.06 -20.84 -2.56
CA VAL A 211 4.64 -21.10 -2.89
C VAL A 211 4.24 -20.53 -4.26
N ILE A 212 4.96 -19.54 -4.77
CA ILE A 212 4.68 -18.91 -6.08
C ILE A 212 5.22 -19.77 -7.24
N HIS A 213 6.12 -20.70 -7.00
CA HIS A 213 6.65 -21.66 -7.96
C HIS A 213 5.75 -22.88 -8.08
#